data_d9281f2fdb1f04bfd9267fb068e35e1f
#
_entry.id   d9281f2fdb1f04bfd9267fb068e35e1f
#
_cell.length_a   1.000
_cell.length_b   1.000
_cell.length_c   1.000
_cell.angle_alpha   90.00
_cell.angle_beta   90.00
_cell.angle_gamma   90.00
#
_symmetry.space_group_name_H-M   'P 1'
#
loop_
_entity.id
_entity.type
_entity.pdbx_description
1 polymer ?
#
loop_
_entity_poly.entity_id
_entity_poly.type
_entity_poly.pdbx_seq_one_letter_code
_entity_poly.pdbx_strand_id
1 'polypeptide(L)'
;MPTVYGEKLVIRILYKNEKIADLKSLGFLKGDRKNIEKMLKKPNGLILISGPTGSGKSTTLYSMLQYINNKEKNIITIEEPVEYTIAGINQVNVDYKRDLTFLKGLKSILRQDRI
;
A
#
# COMPACT_ATOMS: atom_id res chain seq x y z
N MET A 1 -3.18 -19.54 -21.31
CA MET A 1 -2.03 -20.42 -20.99
C MET A 1 -2.27 -21.76 -21.70
N PRO A 2 -1.45 -22.16 -22.65
CA PRO A 2 -1.62 -23.44 -23.40
C PRO A 2 -1.34 -24.62 -22.46
N THR A 3 -2.15 -25.66 -22.57
CA THR A 3 -1.96 -26.96 -21.92
C THR A 3 -2.11 -28.07 -22.93
N VAL A 4 -1.71 -29.29 -22.60
CA VAL A 4 -1.89 -30.48 -23.47
C VAL A 4 -3.35 -30.83 -23.76
N TYR A 5 -4.28 -30.30 -22.95
CA TYR A 5 -5.73 -30.50 -23.11
C TYR A 5 -6.46 -29.28 -23.71
N GLY A 6 -5.73 -28.28 -24.21
CA GLY A 6 -6.27 -27.05 -24.74
C GLY A 6 -5.86 -25.80 -23.90
N GLU A 7 -6.51 -24.68 -24.16
CA GLU A 7 -6.20 -23.44 -23.44
C GLU A 7 -6.87 -23.40 -22.07
N LYS A 8 -6.08 -23.02 -21.04
CA LYS A 8 -6.58 -22.77 -19.69
C LYS A 8 -6.73 -21.28 -19.46
N LEU A 9 -7.94 -20.86 -19.10
CA LEU A 9 -8.26 -19.52 -18.66
C LEU A 9 -8.36 -19.48 -17.12
N VAL A 10 -7.68 -18.54 -16.51
CA VAL A 10 -7.78 -18.28 -15.07
C VAL A 10 -8.25 -16.84 -14.88
N ILE A 11 -9.39 -16.67 -14.24
CA ILE A 11 -10.01 -15.36 -13.99
C ILE A 11 -9.94 -15.08 -12.48
N ARG A 12 -9.35 -13.93 -12.10
CA ARG A 12 -9.41 -13.43 -10.73
C ARG A 12 -10.49 -12.36 -10.66
N ILE A 13 -11.53 -12.61 -9.89
CA ILE A 13 -12.58 -11.62 -9.64
C ILE A 13 -12.09 -10.69 -8.53
N LEU A 14 -11.94 -9.39 -8.84
CA LEU A 14 -11.56 -8.37 -7.88
C LEU A 14 -12.81 -7.58 -7.49
N TYR A 15 -13.13 -7.55 -6.19
CA TYR A 15 -14.19 -6.70 -5.66
C TYR A 15 -13.70 -5.27 -5.54
N LYS A 16 -14.26 -4.38 -6.36
CA LYS A 16 -13.83 -2.97 -6.47
C LYS A 16 -14.25 -2.07 -5.29
N ASN A 17 -15.11 -2.57 -4.39
CA ASN A 17 -15.78 -1.76 -3.36
C ASN A 17 -15.46 -2.17 -1.91
N GLU A 18 -14.38 -2.88 -1.65
CA GLU A 18 -13.97 -3.11 -0.27
C GLU A 18 -13.47 -1.78 0.32
N LYS A 19 -14.21 -1.27 1.29
CA LYS A 19 -13.75 -0.14 2.11
C LYS A 19 -12.47 -0.58 2.82
N ILE A 20 -11.42 0.24 2.71
CA ILE A 20 -10.20 0.02 3.48
C ILE A 20 -10.58 -0.05 4.95
N ALA A 21 -10.18 -1.12 5.61
CA ALA A 21 -10.46 -1.31 7.03
C ALA A 21 -9.81 -0.20 7.87
N ASP A 22 -10.55 0.36 8.82
CA ASP A 22 -9.98 1.29 9.80
C ASP A 22 -8.95 0.53 10.67
N LEU A 23 -7.86 1.19 11.05
CA LEU A 23 -6.83 0.64 11.92
C LEU A 23 -7.41 0.06 13.22
N LYS A 24 -8.55 0.59 13.69
CA LYS A 24 -9.27 0.09 14.86
C LYS A 24 -9.95 -1.26 14.64
N SER A 25 -10.34 -1.56 13.40
CA SER A 25 -11.09 -2.77 13.04
C SER A 25 -10.19 -3.95 12.63
N LEU A 26 -8.86 -3.75 12.54
CA LEU A 26 -7.91 -4.79 12.12
C LEU A 26 -7.66 -5.90 13.17
N GLY A 27 -8.26 -5.80 14.36
CA GLY A 27 -8.11 -6.83 15.39
C GLY A 27 -6.84 -6.74 16.24
N PHE A 28 -6.06 -5.67 16.15
CA PHE A 28 -4.92 -5.45 17.05
C PHE A 28 -5.37 -5.38 18.51
N LEU A 29 -4.56 -5.92 19.42
CA LEU A 29 -4.72 -5.67 20.84
C LEU A 29 -4.61 -4.17 21.13
N LYS A 30 -5.36 -3.68 22.14
CA LYS A 30 -5.40 -2.24 22.46
C LYS A 30 -4.01 -1.62 22.70
N GLY A 31 -3.10 -2.38 23.31
CA GLY A 31 -1.72 -1.96 23.58
C GLY A 31 -0.92 -1.80 22.27
N ASP A 32 -0.98 -2.81 21.42
CA ASP A 32 -0.26 -2.82 20.14
C ASP A 32 -0.75 -1.72 19.20
N ARG A 33 -2.07 -1.55 19.11
CA ARG A 33 -2.65 -0.45 18.33
C ARG A 33 -2.15 0.91 18.80
N LYS A 34 -2.13 1.19 20.11
CA LYS A 34 -1.61 2.44 20.66
C LYS A 34 -0.13 2.66 20.31
N ASN A 35 0.66 1.58 20.31
CA ASN A 35 2.07 1.67 19.93
C ASN A 35 2.22 2.00 18.45
N ILE A 36 1.43 1.35 17.56
CA ILE A 36 1.39 1.67 16.13
C ILE A 36 0.99 3.13 15.90
N GLU A 37 -0.08 3.59 16.54
CA GLU A 37 -0.53 4.99 16.44
C GLU A 37 0.55 5.99 16.90
N LYS A 38 1.31 5.66 17.94
CA LYS A 38 2.46 6.48 18.39
C LYS A 38 3.61 6.49 17.38
N MET A 39 3.92 5.34 16.77
CA MET A 39 4.95 5.23 15.73
C MET A 39 4.58 6.05 14.49
N LEU A 40 3.32 5.97 14.06
CA LEU A 40 2.81 6.69 12.88
C LEU A 40 2.79 8.23 13.05
N LYS A 41 2.85 8.72 14.28
CA LYS A 41 2.92 10.17 14.59
C LYS A 41 4.35 10.71 14.61
N LYS A 42 5.37 9.85 14.55
CA LYS A 42 6.77 10.31 14.53
C LYS A 42 7.08 11.01 13.21
N PRO A 43 7.89 12.07 13.21
CA PRO A 43 8.20 12.85 12.00
C PRO A 43 9.08 12.09 11.01
N ASN A 44 9.83 11.10 11.47
CA ASN A 44 10.72 10.29 10.65
C ASN A 44 10.85 8.86 11.21
N GLY A 45 11.33 7.95 10.40
CA GLY A 45 11.54 6.55 10.76
C GLY A 45 11.27 5.61 9.60
N LEU A 46 11.39 4.32 9.87
CA LEU A 46 11.09 3.23 8.95
C LEU A 46 10.19 2.23 9.66
N ILE A 47 9.10 1.83 9.01
CA ILE A 47 8.20 0.76 9.45
C ILE A 47 8.24 -0.34 8.41
N LEU A 48 8.62 -1.55 8.82
CA LEU A 48 8.63 -2.73 7.97
C LEU A 48 7.46 -3.64 8.32
N ILE A 49 6.70 -4.06 7.31
CA ILE A 49 5.62 -5.04 7.44
C ILE A 49 6.01 -6.29 6.64
N SER A 50 6.16 -7.41 7.32
CA SER A 50 6.56 -8.68 6.73
C SER A 50 5.57 -9.78 7.09
N GLY A 51 5.49 -10.80 6.23
CA GLY A 51 4.63 -11.97 6.43
C GLY A 51 4.35 -12.70 5.12
N PRO A 52 3.77 -13.90 5.16
CA PRO A 52 3.42 -14.68 3.97
C PRO A 52 2.30 -14.01 3.16
N THR A 53 2.04 -14.53 1.96
CA THR A 53 0.90 -14.12 1.14
C THR A 53 -0.41 -14.36 1.90
N GLY A 54 -1.34 -13.41 1.84
CA GLY A 54 -2.63 -13.50 2.53
C GLY A 54 -2.60 -13.15 4.03
N SER A 55 -1.45 -12.78 4.60
CA SER A 55 -1.32 -12.42 6.03
C SER A 55 -1.87 -11.03 6.40
N GLY A 56 -2.39 -10.27 5.44
CA GLY A 56 -2.96 -8.94 5.67
C GLY A 56 -1.96 -7.79 5.63
N LYS A 57 -0.76 -7.97 5.05
CA LYS A 57 0.25 -6.91 4.92
C LYS A 57 -0.31 -5.65 4.24
N SER A 58 -0.86 -5.81 3.03
CA SER A 58 -1.44 -4.69 2.26
C SER A 58 -2.60 -4.04 3.03
N THR A 59 -3.49 -4.84 3.61
CA THR A 59 -4.62 -4.35 4.42
C THR A 59 -4.13 -3.49 5.58
N THR A 60 -3.12 -3.95 6.31
CA THR A 60 -2.51 -3.22 7.42
C THR A 60 -1.86 -1.92 6.93
N LEU A 61 -1.10 -1.98 5.84
CA LEU A 61 -0.44 -0.81 5.26
C LEU A 61 -1.46 0.25 4.82
N TYR A 62 -2.49 -0.14 4.08
CA TYR A 62 -3.54 0.78 3.64
C TYR A 62 -4.29 1.41 4.82
N SER A 63 -4.56 0.65 5.89
CA SER A 63 -5.18 1.19 7.10
C SER A 63 -4.29 2.19 7.82
N MET A 64 -2.96 1.95 7.86
CA MET A 64 -1.99 2.91 8.40
C MET A 64 -1.93 4.18 7.54
N LEU A 65 -1.89 4.03 6.20
CA LEU A 65 -1.91 5.17 5.26
C LEU A 65 -3.17 6.01 5.45
N GLN A 66 -4.33 5.38 5.56
CA GLN A 66 -5.60 6.07 5.81
C GLN A 66 -5.59 6.80 7.17
N TYR A 67 -4.99 6.20 8.20
CA TYR A 67 -4.88 6.80 9.53
C TYR A 67 -4.04 8.09 9.55
N ILE A 68 -2.94 8.13 8.76
CA ILE A 68 -2.05 9.30 8.69
C ILE A 68 -2.46 10.31 7.61
N ASN A 69 -3.39 9.94 6.74
CA ASN A 69 -3.81 10.75 5.60
C ASN A 69 -4.60 11.98 6.08
N ASN A 70 -4.06 13.16 5.85
CA ASN A 70 -4.70 14.43 6.07
C ASN A 70 -4.30 15.43 4.97
N LYS A 71 -4.99 16.56 4.88
CA LYS A 71 -4.77 17.57 3.83
C LYS A 71 -3.40 18.25 3.88
N GLU A 72 -2.69 18.14 5.00
CA GLU A 72 -1.39 18.80 5.22
C GLU A 72 -0.20 17.90 4.84
N LYS A 73 -0.45 16.61 4.59
CA LYS A 73 0.60 15.64 4.29
C LYS A 73 0.61 15.25 2.83
N ASN A 74 1.77 15.31 2.22
CA ASN A 74 2.01 14.72 0.92
C ASN A 74 2.41 13.25 1.10
N ILE A 75 1.47 12.33 0.84
CA ILE A 75 1.71 10.90 0.93
C ILE A 75 1.85 10.34 -0.48
N ILE A 76 2.92 9.62 -0.72
CA ILE A 76 3.20 8.98 -2.01
C ILE A 76 3.44 7.49 -1.77
N THR A 77 2.85 6.63 -2.59
CA THR A 77 3.12 5.20 -2.62
C THR A 77 3.70 4.76 -3.95
N ILE A 78 4.46 3.67 -3.93
CA ILE A 78 4.90 2.95 -5.14
C ILE A 78 4.48 1.51 -4.95
N GLU A 79 3.66 0.99 -5.85
CA GLU A 79 2.97 -0.28 -5.70
C GLU A 79 3.02 -1.12 -6.97
N GLU A 80 2.90 -2.44 -6.84
CA GLU A 80 2.90 -3.39 -7.96
C GLU A 80 1.89 -4.54 -7.72
N PRO A 81 0.63 -4.34 -8.13
CA PRO A 81 -0.05 -3.10 -8.52
C PRO A 81 -0.69 -2.36 -7.34
N VAL A 82 -1.25 -1.18 -7.58
CA VAL A 82 -2.18 -0.51 -6.64
C VAL A 82 -3.44 -1.38 -6.50
N GLU A 83 -3.71 -1.86 -5.28
CA GLU A 83 -4.87 -2.72 -4.99
C GLU A 83 -6.13 -1.89 -4.71
N TYR A 84 -5.99 -0.80 -3.96
CA TYR A 84 -7.10 0.10 -3.59
C TYR A 84 -6.71 1.55 -3.82
N THR A 85 -7.64 2.35 -4.34
CA THR A 85 -7.43 3.80 -4.48
C THR A 85 -7.81 4.51 -3.20
N ILE A 86 -6.90 5.34 -2.68
CA ILE A 86 -7.11 6.16 -1.48
C ILE A 86 -7.18 7.63 -1.90
N ALA A 87 -8.28 8.30 -1.62
CA ALA A 87 -8.40 9.72 -1.88
C ALA A 87 -7.37 10.51 -1.07
N GLY A 88 -6.67 11.45 -1.71
CA GLY A 88 -5.66 12.30 -1.07
C GLY A 88 -4.27 11.68 -0.97
N ILE A 89 -4.04 10.50 -1.54
CA ILE A 89 -2.73 9.86 -1.63
C ILE A 89 -2.29 9.75 -3.09
N ASN A 90 -1.04 10.08 -3.37
CA ASN A 90 -0.44 9.95 -4.69
C ASN A 90 0.08 8.51 -4.87
N GLN A 91 -0.71 7.64 -5.51
CA GLN A 91 -0.38 6.23 -5.69
C GLN A 91 0.21 6.00 -7.08
N VAL A 92 1.42 5.46 -7.13
CA VAL A 92 2.17 5.20 -8.36
C VAL A 92 2.24 3.69 -8.59
N ASN A 93 1.71 3.24 -9.73
CA ASN A 93 1.95 1.87 -10.20
C ASN A 93 3.34 1.74 -10.83
N VAL A 94 4.05 0.69 -10.47
CA VAL A 94 5.24 0.25 -11.22
C VAL A 94 4.81 -0.16 -12.63
N ASP A 95 5.55 0.31 -13.64
CA ASP A 95 5.32 -0.01 -15.05
C ASP A 95 6.67 -0.26 -15.75
N TYR A 96 7.06 -1.51 -15.81
CA TYR A 96 8.34 -1.90 -16.44
C TYR A 96 8.38 -1.61 -17.94
N LYS A 97 7.23 -1.58 -18.62
CA LYS A 97 7.17 -1.23 -20.06
C LYS A 97 7.53 0.24 -20.30
N ARG A 98 7.18 1.09 -19.35
CA ARG A 98 7.52 2.52 -19.36
C ARG A 98 8.79 2.84 -18.56
N ASP A 99 9.54 1.80 -18.17
CA ASP A 99 10.77 1.94 -17.39
C ASP A 99 10.57 2.63 -16.03
N LEU A 100 9.33 2.58 -15.49
CA LEU A 100 8.99 3.07 -14.15
C LEU A 100 9.15 1.92 -13.14
N THR A 101 10.33 1.79 -12.58
CA THR A 101 10.66 0.80 -11.56
C THR A 101 10.50 1.39 -10.15
N PHE A 102 10.48 0.55 -9.10
CA PHE A 102 10.54 1.00 -7.71
C PHE A 102 11.69 1.98 -7.46
N LEU A 103 12.88 1.68 -7.99
CA LEU A 103 14.07 2.53 -7.83
C LEU A 103 13.89 3.91 -8.47
N LYS A 104 13.34 3.95 -9.68
CA LYS A 104 13.09 5.22 -10.38
C LYS A 104 12.01 6.04 -9.68
N GLY A 105 10.92 5.38 -9.25
CA GLY A 105 9.89 6.01 -8.46
C GLY A 105 10.44 6.61 -7.17
N LEU A 106 11.21 5.85 -6.40
CA LEU A 106 11.83 6.34 -5.17
C LEU A 106 12.77 7.52 -5.40
N LYS A 107 13.62 7.47 -6.43
CA LYS A 107 14.49 8.60 -6.79
C LYS A 107 13.71 9.86 -7.14
N SER A 108 12.56 9.71 -7.78
CA SER A 108 11.69 10.84 -8.14
C SER A 108 11.04 11.44 -6.89
N ILE A 109 10.57 10.61 -5.96
CA ILE A 109 9.98 11.05 -4.69
C ILE A 109 11.01 11.83 -3.86
N LEU A 110 12.22 11.30 -3.70
CA LEU A 110 13.29 11.95 -2.93
C LEU A 110 13.74 13.30 -3.48
N ARG A 111 13.38 13.62 -4.72
CA ARG A 111 13.66 14.94 -5.33
C ARG A 111 12.54 15.95 -5.09
N GLN A 112 11.34 15.49 -4.72
CA GLN A 112 10.18 16.37 -4.52
C GLN A 112 10.21 17.07 -3.15
N ASP A 113 10.89 16.49 -2.16
CA ASP A 113 11.01 17.05 -0.79
C ASP A 113 12.08 18.15 -0.65
N ARG A 114 12.56 18.71 -1.76
CA ARG A 114 13.57 19.79 -1.77
C ARG A 114 12.98 21.12 -2.24
N ILE A 115 11.80 21.45 -1.74
CA ILE A 115 11.25 22.79 -1.89
C ILE A 115 11.14 23.43 -0.51
#